data_be25c202ce332ed6bc28659884d36699
#
_entry.id   be25c202ce332ed6bc28659884d36699
#
_cell.length_a   1.000
_cell.length_b   1.000
_cell.length_c   1.000
_cell.angle_alpha   90.00
_cell.angle_beta   90.00
_cell.angle_gamma   90.00
#
_symmetry.space_group_name_H-M   'P 1'
#
loop_
_entity.id
_entity.type
_entity.pdbx_description
1 polymer ?
#
loop_
_entity_poly.entity_id
_entity_poly.type
_entity_poly.pdbx_seq_one_letter_code
_entity_poly.pdbx_strand_id
1 'polypeptide(L)'
;MEQPMEQPMEQPAEQVQRLVNVMREDSCTIPIILKRLHLKGRSNVVMNYLKPAIEGGYVLRAYPETPNHPNQRYYLSEKGLKLVK
;
A
#
# COMPACT_ATOMS: atom_id res chain seq x y z
N MET A 1 31.16 -3.81 -3.94
CA MET A 1 30.68 -3.63 -3.95
C MET A 1 29.88 -3.24 -3.81
N GLU A 2 29.35 -3.18 -3.77
CA GLU A 2 28.63 -2.92 -3.77
C GLU A 2 27.72 -2.59 -4.10
N GLN A 3 27.03 -2.54 -4.07
CA GLN A 3 26.18 -2.25 -4.40
C GLN A 3 25.71 -1.34 -4.52
N PRO A 4 25.46 -1.28 -4.95
CA PRO A 4 24.93 -0.25 -5.14
C PRO A 4 23.75 0.02 -4.80
N MET A 5 23.50 0.22 -4.51
CA MET A 5 22.52 0.48 -4.24
C MET A 5 21.87 1.29 -4.73
N GLU A 6 21.99 1.62 -5.39
CA GLU A 6 21.36 2.36 -5.89
C GLU A 6 20.44 2.01 -6.48
N GLN A 7 19.75 1.65 -6.32
CA GLN A 7 18.80 1.33 -6.94
C GLN A 7 17.97 2.31 -7.27
N PRO A 8 17.25 2.23 -8.18
CA PRO A 8 16.40 3.21 -8.68
C PRO A 8 15.34 3.36 -7.73
N MET A 9 15.32 4.26 -7.05
CA MET A 9 14.40 4.40 -6.15
C MET A 9 13.07 4.49 -6.57
N GLU A 10 12.79 4.63 -7.78
CA GLU A 10 11.45 4.72 -8.25
C GLU A 10 10.77 3.40 -8.30
N GLN A 11 11.47 2.30 -8.01
CA GLN A 11 10.86 1.00 -8.11
C GLN A 11 10.35 0.57 -6.77
N PRO A 12 9.05 0.56 -6.51
CA PRO A 12 8.53 0.09 -5.24
C PRO A 12 8.69 -1.42 -5.13
N ALA A 13 8.57 -1.94 -3.92
CA ALA A 13 8.58 -3.38 -3.71
C ALA A 13 7.43 -3.99 -4.48
N GLU A 14 7.57 -5.24 -4.83
CA GLU A 14 6.53 -5.94 -5.57
C GLU A 14 5.22 -5.92 -4.81
N GLN A 15 5.26 -6.03 -3.50
CA GLN A 15 4.05 -5.99 -2.69
C GLN A 15 3.33 -4.67 -2.84
N VAL A 16 4.07 -3.57 -2.90
CA VAL A 16 3.46 -2.25 -3.08
C VAL A 16 2.80 -2.16 -4.45
N GLN A 17 3.48 -2.67 -5.48
CA GLN A 17 2.91 -2.66 -6.82
C GLN A 17 1.61 -3.46 -6.88
N ARG A 18 1.58 -4.62 -6.23
CA ARG A 18 0.37 -5.44 -6.21
C ARG A 18 -0.75 -4.74 -5.48
N LEU A 19 -0.42 -4.08 -4.37
CA LEU A 19 -1.41 -3.37 -3.59
C LEU A 19 -2.05 -2.24 -4.39
N VAL A 20 -1.23 -1.40 -5.03
CA VAL A 20 -1.79 -0.28 -5.78
C VAL A 20 -2.65 -0.79 -6.94
N ASN A 21 -2.25 -1.90 -7.56
CA ASN A 21 -3.01 -2.43 -8.68
C ASN A 21 -4.40 -2.92 -8.27
N VAL A 22 -4.57 -3.41 -7.05
CA VAL A 22 -5.89 -3.86 -6.61
C VAL A 22 -6.71 -2.74 -6.00
N MET A 23 -6.07 -1.69 -5.52
CA MET A 23 -6.79 -0.56 -4.94
C MET A 23 -7.30 0.41 -6.00
N ARG A 24 -6.43 0.78 -6.92
CA ARG A 24 -6.77 1.73 -7.98
C ARG A 24 -7.37 2.99 -7.41
N GLU A 25 -8.51 3.40 -7.89
CA GLU A 25 -9.16 4.63 -7.44
C GLU A 25 -10.07 4.43 -6.25
N ASP A 26 -10.21 3.20 -5.78
CA ASP A 26 -11.13 2.91 -4.70
C ASP A 26 -10.49 3.18 -3.35
N SER A 27 -11.30 3.64 -2.40
CA SER A 27 -10.85 3.63 -1.03
C SER A 27 -11.25 2.29 -0.43
N CYS A 28 -10.31 1.63 0.22
CA CYS A 28 -10.49 0.25 0.65
C CYS A 28 -10.25 0.12 2.14
N THR A 29 -11.03 -0.75 2.77
CA THR A 29 -10.74 -1.18 4.14
C THR A 29 -9.80 -2.36 4.07
N ILE A 30 -9.24 -2.75 5.22
CA ILE A 30 -8.33 -3.89 5.24
C ILE A 30 -9.03 -5.18 4.78
N PRO A 31 -10.25 -5.49 5.21
CA PRO A 31 -10.92 -6.69 4.70
C PRO A 31 -11.08 -6.70 3.17
N ILE A 32 -11.36 -5.55 2.59
CA ILE A 32 -11.49 -5.47 1.13
C ILE A 32 -10.14 -5.73 0.47
N ILE A 33 -9.06 -5.15 1.02
CA ILE A 33 -7.73 -5.37 0.48
C ILE A 33 -7.34 -6.84 0.58
N LEU A 34 -7.61 -7.47 1.72
CA LEU A 34 -7.32 -8.88 1.89
C LEU A 34 -8.00 -9.72 0.83
N LYS A 35 -9.28 -9.41 0.58
CA LYS A 35 -10.04 -10.16 -0.40
C LYS A 35 -9.46 -9.96 -1.79
N ARG A 36 -9.13 -8.75 -2.15
CA ARG A 36 -8.62 -8.47 -3.49
C ARG A 36 -7.24 -9.05 -3.72
N LEU A 37 -6.42 -9.14 -2.67
CA LEU A 37 -5.09 -9.72 -2.77
C LEU A 37 -5.10 -11.22 -2.55
N HIS A 38 -6.27 -11.80 -2.20
CA HIS A 38 -6.40 -13.23 -1.93
C HIS A 38 -5.49 -13.64 -0.76
N LEU A 39 -5.45 -12.81 0.27
CA LEU A 39 -4.66 -13.07 1.46
C LEU A 39 -5.58 -13.24 2.66
N LYS A 40 -5.09 -13.90 3.68
CA LYS A 40 -5.87 -14.13 4.87
C LYS A 40 -5.35 -13.39 6.08
N GLY A 41 -4.09 -13.13 6.14
CA GLY A 41 -3.50 -12.55 7.34
C GLY A 41 -3.53 -11.04 7.34
N ARG A 42 -4.30 -10.48 8.28
CA ARG A 42 -4.37 -9.03 8.42
C ARG A 42 -2.99 -8.45 8.71
N SER A 43 -2.24 -9.08 9.61
CA SER A 43 -0.90 -8.59 9.96
C SER A 43 0.02 -8.59 8.75
N ASN A 44 -0.08 -9.61 7.92
CA ASN A 44 0.74 -9.69 6.72
C ASN A 44 0.46 -8.51 5.79
N VAL A 45 -0.81 -8.19 5.57
CA VAL A 45 -1.17 -7.08 4.70
C VAL A 45 -0.69 -5.76 5.31
N VAL A 46 -0.91 -5.56 6.60
CA VAL A 46 -0.53 -4.31 7.23
C VAL A 46 0.98 -4.13 7.20
N MET A 47 1.73 -5.16 7.57
CA MET A 47 3.18 -5.00 7.71
C MET A 47 3.93 -5.06 6.39
N ASN A 48 3.46 -5.88 5.46
CA ASN A 48 4.23 -6.13 4.25
C ASN A 48 3.69 -5.41 3.02
N TYR A 49 2.48 -4.92 3.06
CA TYR A 49 1.87 -4.22 1.92
C TYR A 49 1.56 -2.77 2.25
N LEU A 50 0.77 -2.54 3.29
CA LEU A 50 0.34 -1.19 3.61
C LEU A 50 1.44 -0.33 4.19
N LYS A 51 2.19 -0.86 5.14
CA LYS A 51 3.23 -0.07 5.79
C LYS A 51 4.25 0.47 4.81
N PRO A 52 4.87 -0.37 3.96
CA PRO A 52 5.82 0.18 3.00
C PRO A 52 5.17 1.12 1.99
N ALA A 53 3.91 0.86 1.63
CA ALA A 53 3.22 1.74 0.69
C ALA A 53 2.94 3.10 1.32
N ILE A 54 2.60 3.13 2.59
CA ILE A 54 2.35 4.39 3.29
C ILE A 54 3.67 5.14 3.48
N GLU A 55 4.71 4.43 3.87
CA GLU A 55 6.01 5.06 4.07
C GLU A 55 6.57 5.63 2.77
N GLY A 56 6.27 4.99 1.67
CA GLY A 56 6.71 5.48 0.37
C GLY A 56 5.83 6.56 -0.22
N GLY A 57 4.74 6.89 0.46
CA GLY A 57 3.85 7.94 -0.03
C GLY A 57 2.88 7.49 -1.11
N TYR A 58 2.71 6.19 -1.31
CA TYR A 58 1.83 5.67 -2.34
C TYR A 58 0.40 5.50 -1.85
N VAL A 59 0.22 5.26 -0.55
CA VAL A 59 -1.09 5.02 0.04
C VAL A 59 -1.28 5.99 1.20
N LEU A 60 -2.49 6.51 1.33
CA LEU A 60 -2.84 7.44 2.39
C LEU A 60 -3.97 6.84 3.23
N ARG A 61 -4.05 7.30 4.47
CA ARG A 61 -5.13 6.89 5.37
C ARG A 61 -6.19 7.96 5.43
N ALA A 62 -7.45 7.54 5.47
CA ALA A 62 -8.53 8.50 5.65
C ALA A 62 -8.48 9.15 7.02
N TYR A 63 -8.03 8.41 8.02
CA TYR A 63 -7.89 8.92 9.38
C TYR A 63 -6.45 8.77 9.84
N PRO A 64 -5.55 9.63 9.35
CA PRO A 64 -4.12 9.44 9.64
C PRO A 64 -3.77 9.61 11.10
N GLU A 65 -4.55 10.40 11.85
CA GLU A 65 -4.25 10.60 13.26
C GLU A 65 -4.78 9.48 14.14
N THR A 66 -5.60 8.62 13.60
CA THR A 66 -6.17 7.51 14.35
C THR A 66 -6.03 6.25 13.51
N PRO A 67 -4.84 5.67 13.45
CA PRO A 67 -4.62 4.53 12.54
C PRO A 67 -5.56 3.36 12.77
N ASN A 68 -6.03 3.17 14.00
CA ASN A 68 -6.93 2.06 14.31
C ASN A 68 -8.38 2.46 14.34
N HIS A 69 -8.71 3.57 13.67
CA HIS A 69 -10.09 4.03 13.62
C HIS A 69 -10.99 2.93 13.05
N PRO A 70 -12.15 2.68 13.63
CA PRO A 70 -13.03 1.59 13.13
C PRO A 70 -13.44 1.76 11.68
N ASN A 71 -13.51 2.99 11.20
CA ASN A 71 -13.88 3.25 9.81
C ASN A 71 -12.68 3.60 8.95
N GLN A 72 -11.48 3.20 9.37
CA GLN A 72 -10.27 3.51 8.63
C GLN A 72 -10.35 2.97 7.21
N ARG A 73 -9.96 3.80 6.27
CA ARG A 73 -9.87 3.42 4.87
C ARG A 73 -8.54 3.84 4.32
N TYR A 74 -8.14 3.19 3.25
CA TYR A 74 -6.86 3.47 2.59
C TYR A 74 -7.16 3.78 1.14
N TYR A 75 -6.44 4.74 0.59
CA TYR A 75 -6.61 5.12 -0.81
C TYR A 75 -5.26 5.53 -1.36
N LEU A 76 -5.13 5.51 -2.68
CA LEU A 76 -3.86 5.82 -3.31
C LEU A 76 -3.68 7.32 -3.39
N SER A 77 -2.45 7.76 -3.10
CA SER A 77 -2.06 9.13 -3.37
C SER A 77 -1.89 9.30 -4.88
N GLU A 78 -1.63 10.52 -5.31
CA GLU A 78 -1.35 10.76 -6.71
C GLU A 78 -0.16 9.92 -7.16
N LYS A 79 0.86 9.83 -6.31
CA LYS A 79 2.03 9.01 -6.59
C LYS A 79 1.65 7.54 -6.76
N GLY A 80 0.78 7.05 -5.88
CA GLY A 80 0.33 5.66 -5.97
C GLY A 80 -0.50 5.40 -7.21
N LEU A 81 -1.35 6.35 -7.59
CA LEU A 81 -2.17 6.18 -8.78
C LEU A 81 -1.32 6.06 -10.04
N LYS A 82 -0.17 6.70 -10.07
CA LYS A 82 0.71 6.61 -11.22
C LYS A 82 1.35 5.24 -11.37
N LEU A 83 1.36 4.45 -10.31
CA LEU A 83 1.90 3.11 -10.37
C LEU A 83 0.91 2.07 -10.86
N VAL A 84 -0.37 2.39 -10.87
CA VAL A 84 -1.39 1.41 -11.26
C VAL A 84 -1.17 1.00 -12.70
N LYS A 85 -1.21 -0.29 -12.94
CA LYS A 85 -1.01 -0.83 -14.27
C LYS A 85 -2.25 -1.48 -14.84
#